data_9ff4b33dcd3883eb2ddb9f56f77f50ab
#
_entry.id   9ff4b33dcd3883eb2ddb9f56f77f50ab
#
_cell.length_a   1.000
_cell.length_b   1.000
_cell.length_c   1.000
_cell.angle_alpha   90.00
_cell.angle_beta   90.00
_cell.angle_gamma   90.00
#
_symmetry.space_group_name_H-M   'P 1'
#
loop_
_entity.id
_entity.type
_entity.pdbx_description
1 polymer ?
#
loop_
_entity_poly.entity_id
_entity_poly.type
_entity_poly.pdbx_seq_one_letter_code
_entity_poly.pdbx_strand_id
1 'polypeptide(L)'
;MMLTIHTLFNDPNIVNAVIQRVLQTRKDAIYWQQYLTFRQVTTRVFKDYIGTVTGVMAGSINSQYARKPIRERQNIGYGYGEIAYLGDRYQISIDRLSDLQDLVDKYNAAKTADQVQAMRDIVDFIYDDYRQVLLAAHKRMDIVVGSLL
;
A
#
# COMPACT_ATOMS: atom_id res chain seq x y z
N MET A 1 -1.07 -18.37 -30.08
CA MET A 1 -1.01 -16.90 -29.95
C MET A 1 0.43 -16.54 -29.64
N MET A 2 1.05 -15.71 -30.43
CA MET A 2 2.46 -15.36 -30.24
C MET A 2 2.57 -14.36 -29.08
N LEU A 3 3.37 -14.68 -28.09
CA LEU A 3 3.60 -13.81 -26.94
C LEU A 3 4.56 -12.69 -27.35
N THR A 4 4.24 -11.45 -27.00
CA THR A 4 5.13 -10.29 -27.16
C THR A 4 5.31 -9.58 -25.83
N ILE A 5 6.38 -8.78 -25.68
CA ILE A 5 6.61 -8.00 -24.46
C ILE A 5 5.41 -7.09 -24.16
N HIS A 6 4.83 -6.48 -25.18
CA HIS A 6 3.65 -5.63 -25.02
C HIS A 6 2.43 -6.39 -24.48
N THR A 7 2.16 -7.61 -25.01
CA THR A 7 1.05 -8.44 -24.51
C THR A 7 1.31 -8.94 -23.09
N LEU A 8 2.58 -9.22 -22.74
CA LEU A 8 2.97 -9.67 -21.41
C LEU A 8 2.65 -8.65 -20.31
N PHE A 9 2.97 -7.38 -20.55
CA PHE A 9 2.70 -6.31 -19.55
C PHE A 9 1.25 -5.81 -19.57
N ASN A 10 0.51 -6.05 -20.61
CA ASN A 10 -0.89 -5.64 -20.73
C ASN A 10 -1.89 -6.78 -20.44
N ASP A 11 -1.43 -8.01 -20.24
CA ASP A 11 -2.31 -9.11 -19.83
C ASP A 11 -2.63 -9.00 -18.33
N PRO A 12 -3.88 -8.66 -17.98
CA PRO A 12 -4.27 -8.48 -16.58
C PRO A 12 -4.12 -9.74 -15.75
N ASN A 13 -4.19 -10.93 -16.36
CA ASN A 13 -4.05 -12.19 -15.64
C ASN A 13 -2.61 -12.42 -15.19
N ILE A 14 -1.64 -12.15 -16.06
CA ILE A 14 -0.21 -12.28 -15.75
C ILE A 14 0.19 -11.24 -14.70
N VAL A 15 -0.18 -9.98 -14.91
CA VAL A 15 0.12 -8.88 -13.99
C VAL A 15 -0.48 -9.14 -12.61
N ASN A 16 -1.75 -9.53 -12.54
CA ASN A 16 -2.41 -9.85 -11.27
C ASN A 16 -1.78 -11.06 -10.58
N ALA A 17 -1.40 -12.10 -11.30
CA ALA A 17 -0.73 -13.26 -10.73
C ALA A 17 0.62 -12.89 -10.09
N VAL A 18 1.41 -12.05 -10.77
CA VAL A 18 2.68 -11.54 -10.24
C VAL A 18 2.47 -10.68 -9.00
N ILE A 19 1.52 -9.74 -9.05
CA ILE A 19 1.18 -8.87 -7.92
C ILE A 19 0.72 -9.70 -6.71
N GLN A 20 -0.17 -10.67 -6.90
CA GLN A 20 -0.64 -11.55 -5.83
C GLN A 20 0.51 -12.35 -5.21
N ARG A 21 1.42 -12.88 -6.02
CA ARG A 21 2.61 -13.58 -5.54
C ARG A 21 3.52 -12.68 -4.70
N VAL A 22 3.74 -11.44 -5.15
CA VAL A 22 4.50 -10.45 -4.38
C VAL A 22 3.82 -10.14 -3.05
N LEU A 23 2.52 -9.95 -3.04
CA LEU A 23 1.75 -9.62 -1.83
C LEU A 23 1.69 -10.79 -0.85
N GLN A 24 1.60 -12.04 -1.33
CA GLN A 24 1.59 -13.23 -0.47
C GLN A 24 2.92 -13.47 0.23
N THR A 25 4.03 -13.24 -0.46
CA THR A 25 5.39 -13.44 0.10
C THR A 25 5.74 -12.39 1.18
N ARG A 26 4.88 -11.38 1.36
CA ARG A 26 5.20 -10.17 2.13
C ARG A 26 4.58 -10.04 3.49
N LYS A 27 3.67 -10.89 3.88
CA LYS A 27 2.93 -10.74 5.15
C LYS A 27 3.85 -10.54 6.35
N ASP A 28 5.08 -11.07 6.27
CA ASP A 28 6.04 -11.03 7.37
C ASP A 28 7.05 -9.87 7.30
N ALA A 29 7.07 -9.09 6.20
CA ALA A 29 8.11 -8.08 5.95
C ALA A 29 7.65 -6.63 6.09
N ILE A 30 6.38 -6.38 6.42
CA ILE A 30 5.83 -5.03 6.59
C ILE A 30 5.66 -4.75 8.06
N TYR A 31 6.58 -3.96 8.63
CA TYR A 31 6.59 -3.65 10.05
C TYR A 31 5.63 -2.51 10.41
N TRP A 32 5.48 -1.50 9.56
CA TRP A 32 4.67 -0.32 9.88
C TRP A 32 3.20 -0.64 10.18
N GLN A 33 2.64 -1.68 9.55
CA GLN A 33 1.25 -2.10 9.76
C GLN A 33 1.00 -2.68 11.16
N GLN A 34 2.05 -3.05 11.90
CA GLN A 34 1.93 -3.51 13.29
C GLN A 34 1.73 -2.35 14.26
N TYR A 35 2.17 -1.16 13.90
CA TYR A 35 2.15 0.03 14.75
C TYR A 35 1.09 1.05 14.36
N LEU A 36 0.64 1.04 13.12
CA LEU A 36 -0.30 2.02 12.58
C LEU A 36 -1.55 1.34 12.01
N THR A 37 -2.70 1.92 12.34
CA THR A 37 -3.98 1.53 11.71
C THR A 37 -4.16 2.28 10.40
N PHE A 38 -4.50 1.54 9.35
CA PHE A 38 -4.78 2.11 8.05
C PHE A 38 -6.20 2.65 7.98
N ARG A 39 -6.35 3.92 7.58
CA ARG A 39 -7.63 4.55 7.29
C ARG A 39 -7.63 5.08 5.87
N GLN A 40 -8.54 4.59 5.07
CA GLN A 40 -8.71 5.08 3.71
C GLN A 40 -9.44 6.42 3.72
N VAL A 41 -8.91 7.41 3.03
CA VAL A 41 -9.52 8.72 2.84
C VAL A 41 -9.59 9.03 1.35
N THR A 42 -10.63 9.77 0.96
CA THR A 42 -10.88 10.13 -0.44
C THR A 42 -10.25 11.49 -0.83
N THR A 43 -9.83 12.28 0.17
CA THR A 43 -9.26 13.61 -0.04
C THR A 43 -7.82 13.65 0.45
N ARG A 44 -6.98 14.45 -0.21
CA ARG A 44 -5.58 14.65 0.18
C ARG A 44 -5.43 15.39 1.51
N VAL A 45 -6.39 16.25 1.84
CA VAL A 45 -6.44 16.94 3.12
C VAL A 45 -7.41 16.21 4.03
N PHE A 46 -6.97 15.81 5.21
CA PHE A 46 -7.80 15.18 6.21
C PHE A 46 -8.00 16.09 7.41
N LYS A 47 -9.18 15.96 8.03
CA LYS A 47 -9.53 16.65 9.26
C LYS A 47 -9.88 15.59 10.29
N ASP A 48 -9.21 15.63 11.43
CA ASP A 48 -9.49 14.72 12.53
C ASP A 48 -9.84 15.49 13.79
N TYR A 49 -10.73 14.93 14.59
CA TYR A 49 -11.17 15.54 15.84
C TYR A 49 -10.30 14.98 16.98
N ILE A 50 -9.57 15.86 17.63
CA ILE A 50 -8.78 15.54 18.82
C ILE A 50 -9.66 15.83 20.03
N GLY A 51 -10.31 14.79 20.56
CA GLY A 51 -11.09 14.87 21.79
C GLY A 51 -10.23 14.36 22.95
N THR A 52 -9.79 15.22 23.84
CA THR A 52 -9.32 14.80 25.16
C THR A 52 -10.55 14.55 26.02
N VAL A 53 -10.82 13.29 26.36
CA VAL A 53 -11.82 12.96 27.37
C VAL A 53 -11.21 13.28 28.74
N THR A 54 -11.26 14.52 29.10
CA THR A 54 -11.09 14.94 30.51
C THR A 54 -12.37 14.59 31.23
N GLY A 55 -12.24 13.88 32.34
CA GLY A 55 -13.27 13.19 33.08
C GLY A 55 -14.64 13.89 33.18
N VAL A 56 -15.66 13.10 33.34
CA VAL A 56 -17.06 13.57 33.51
C VAL A 56 -17.13 14.37 34.79
N MET A 57 -17.47 15.66 34.71
CA MET A 57 -17.76 16.47 35.91
C MET A 57 -19.02 15.97 36.61
N ALA A 58 -18.90 15.75 37.92
CA ALA A 58 -20.01 15.34 38.75
C ALA A 58 -21.16 16.35 38.69
N GLY A 59 -22.40 15.86 38.62
CA GLY A 59 -23.58 16.69 38.68
C GLY A 59 -23.66 17.45 40.02
N SER A 60 -24.16 18.69 39.99
CA SER A 60 -24.40 19.46 41.21
C SER A 60 -25.76 19.04 41.82
N ILE A 61 -25.80 18.91 43.14
CA ILE A 61 -27.03 18.68 43.88
C ILE A 61 -27.72 20.04 44.05
N ASN A 62 -28.89 20.19 43.45
CA ASN A 62 -29.66 21.43 43.51
C ASN A 62 -31.04 21.14 44.09
N SER A 63 -31.69 22.14 44.73
CA SER A 63 -33.05 22.01 45.14
C SER A 63 -33.97 21.91 43.90
N GLN A 64 -35.16 21.32 44.09
CA GLN A 64 -36.10 21.07 42.99
C GLN A 64 -36.49 22.33 42.20
N TYR A 65 -36.51 23.48 42.87
CA TYR A 65 -36.90 24.77 42.30
C TYR A 65 -35.72 25.69 41.94
N ALA A 66 -34.48 25.27 42.22
CA ALA A 66 -33.31 26.06 41.88
C ALA A 66 -33.01 26.03 40.37
N ARG A 67 -32.58 27.17 39.83
CA ARG A 67 -32.12 27.26 38.46
C ARG A 67 -30.87 26.42 38.30
N LYS A 68 -30.88 25.45 37.37
CA LYS A 68 -29.76 24.56 37.11
C LYS A 68 -28.61 25.36 36.50
N PRO A 69 -27.35 25.17 36.96
CA PRO A 69 -26.22 25.84 36.37
C PRO A 69 -25.99 25.38 34.93
N ILE A 70 -25.78 26.34 34.05
CA ILE A 70 -25.39 26.09 32.66
C ILE A 70 -23.91 25.71 32.68
N ARG A 71 -23.57 24.56 32.12
CA ARG A 71 -22.19 24.11 31.95
C ARG A 71 -21.80 24.19 30.50
N GLU A 72 -20.65 24.77 30.22
CA GLU A 72 -20.08 24.78 28.89
C GLU A 72 -19.50 23.41 28.54
N ARG A 73 -19.73 23.00 27.30
CA ARG A 73 -19.14 21.79 26.77
C ARG A 73 -17.67 22.09 26.49
N GLN A 74 -16.78 21.17 26.86
CA GLN A 74 -15.37 21.31 26.52
C GLN A 74 -15.20 21.40 25.00
N ASN A 75 -14.35 22.32 24.57
CA ASN A 75 -14.04 22.50 23.17
C ASN A 75 -13.35 21.23 22.64
N ILE A 76 -13.90 20.67 21.57
CA ILE A 76 -13.26 19.60 20.83
C ILE A 76 -12.28 20.26 19.89
N GLY A 77 -10.97 20.06 20.13
CA GLY A 77 -9.94 20.45 19.19
C GLY A 77 -10.03 19.62 17.91
N TYR A 78 -9.64 20.20 16.80
CA TYR A 78 -9.47 19.47 15.56
C TYR A 78 -8.09 19.75 14.99
N GLY A 79 -7.46 18.71 14.49
CA GLY A 79 -6.25 18.80 13.69
C GLY A 79 -6.58 18.55 12.22
N TYR A 80 -5.86 19.19 11.34
CA TYR A 80 -5.89 18.90 9.92
C TYR A 80 -4.47 18.68 9.42
N GLY A 81 -4.34 17.85 8.42
CA GLY A 81 -3.06 17.54 7.82
C GLY A 81 -3.20 17.21 6.35
N GLU A 82 -2.08 17.26 5.67
CA GLU A 82 -1.98 16.89 4.26
C GLU A 82 -1.28 15.54 4.13
N ILE A 83 -1.84 14.67 3.28
CA ILE A 83 -1.26 13.35 3.01
C ILE A 83 -0.15 13.53 1.99
N ALA A 84 1.06 13.12 2.36
CA ALA A 84 2.20 13.09 1.46
C ALA A 84 1.97 12.05 0.34
N TYR A 85 2.32 12.43 -0.89
CA TYR A 85 2.31 11.51 -2.01
C TYR A 85 3.61 10.69 -2.02
N LEU A 86 3.46 9.36 -2.00
CA LEU A 86 4.56 8.43 -2.17
C LEU A 86 4.46 7.79 -3.55
N GLY A 87 5.48 7.95 -4.36
CA GLY A 87 5.52 7.33 -5.68
C GLY A 87 6.91 7.39 -6.28
N ASP A 88 7.35 6.29 -6.83
CA ASP A 88 8.59 6.16 -7.56
C ASP A 88 8.31 5.70 -8.99
N ARG A 89 9.16 6.12 -9.91
CA ARG A 89 9.12 5.66 -11.29
C ARG A 89 10.33 4.78 -11.55
N TYR A 90 10.07 3.54 -11.94
CA TYR A 90 11.11 2.60 -12.32
C TYR A 90 11.20 2.53 -13.84
N GLN A 91 12.42 2.48 -14.34
CA GLN A 91 12.69 2.31 -15.76
C GLN A 91 13.46 1.02 -15.95
N ILE A 92 12.99 0.18 -16.86
CA ILE A 92 13.68 -1.05 -17.26
C ILE A 92 14.85 -0.65 -18.17
N SER A 93 16.05 -1.14 -17.87
CA SER A 93 17.23 -0.91 -18.73
C SER A 93 17.09 -1.65 -20.07
N ILE A 94 17.82 -1.17 -21.08
CA ILE A 94 17.81 -1.79 -22.41
C ILE A 94 18.32 -3.23 -22.34
N ASP A 95 19.35 -3.49 -21.56
CA ASP A 95 19.92 -4.84 -21.37
C ASP A 95 18.88 -5.79 -20.79
N ARG A 96 18.18 -5.35 -19.73
CA ARG A 96 17.13 -6.15 -19.10
C ARG A 96 15.93 -6.37 -20.03
N LEU A 97 15.63 -5.41 -20.89
CA LEU A 97 14.60 -5.56 -21.92
C LEU A 97 14.99 -6.58 -22.97
N SER A 98 16.29 -6.62 -23.36
CA SER A 98 16.85 -7.62 -24.26
C SER A 98 16.76 -9.03 -23.67
N ASP A 99 17.15 -9.19 -22.39
CA ASP A 99 17.03 -10.47 -21.69
C ASP A 99 15.59 -10.97 -21.64
N LEU A 100 14.63 -10.06 -21.40
CA LEU A 100 13.22 -10.40 -21.43
C LEU A 100 12.75 -10.82 -22.83
N GLN A 101 13.25 -10.16 -23.88
CA GLN A 101 12.94 -10.54 -25.27
C GLN A 101 13.45 -11.95 -25.58
N ASP A 102 14.65 -12.29 -25.15
CA ASP A 102 15.22 -13.63 -25.31
C ASP A 102 14.38 -14.71 -24.62
N LEU A 103 13.83 -14.41 -23.43
CA LEU A 103 12.92 -15.32 -22.72
C LEU A 103 11.58 -15.48 -23.46
N VAL A 104 11.05 -14.40 -24.01
CA VAL A 104 9.81 -14.43 -24.82
C VAL A 104 10.03 -15.22 -26.11
N ASP A 105 11.18 -15.07 -26.77
CA ASP A 105 11.52 -15.82 -27.99
C ASP A 105 11.70 -17.32 -27.69
N LYS A 106 12.32 -17.68 -26.56
CA LYS A 106 12.37 -19.07 -26.07
C LYS A 106 10.98 -19.65 -25.83
N TYR A 107 10.09 -18.88 -25.22
CA TYR A 107 8.69 -19.31 -25.01
C TYR A 107 7.96 -19.58 -26.33
N ASN A 108 8.12 -18.67 -27.32
CA ASN A 108 7.47 -18.81 -28.61
C ASN A 108 8.04 -19.97 -29.43
N ALA A 109 9.32 -20.30 -29.27
CA ALA A 109 10.00 -21.42 -29.93
C ALA A 109 9.75 -22.77 -29.24
N ALA A 110 9.37 -22.78 -27.98
CA ALA A 110 9.21 -23.99 -27.16
C ALA A 110 8.00 -24.83 -27.60
N LYS A 111 8.12 -26.14 -27.49
CA LYS A 111 6.99 -27.07 -27.64
C LYS A 111 6.12 -27.01 -26.38
N THR A 112 4.87 -27.47 -26.50
CA THR A 112 3.83 -27.34 -25.44
C THR A 112 4.29 -27.77 -24.05
N ALA A 113 5.11 -28.80 -23.93
CA ALA A 113 5.63 -29.26 -22.64
C ALA A 113 6.64 -28.27 -22.01
N ASP A 114 7.46 -27.63 -22.85
CA ASP A 114 8.51 -26.71 -22.39
C ASP A 114 7.99 -25.27 -22.22
N GLN A 115 6.83 -24.94 -22.80
CA GLN A 115 6.20 -23.63 -22.69
C GLN A 115 5.84 -23.27 -21.24
N VAL A 116 5.43 -24.27 -20.43
CA VAL A 116 5.11 -24.04 -19.02
C VAL A 116 6.33 -23.57 -18.24
N GLN A 117 7.49 -24.21 -18.50
CA GLN A 117 8.73 -23.81 -17.86
C GLN A 117 9.21 -22.41 -18.34
N ALA A 118 9.17 -22.18 -19.66
CA ALA A 118 9.52 -20.88 -20.22
C ALA A 118 8.62 -19.75 -19.68
N MET A 119 7.33 -20.00 -19.47
CA MET A 119 6.43 -19.03 -18.85
C MET A 119 6.79 -18.76 -17.38
N ARG A 120 7.19 -19.79 -16.64
CA ARG A 120 7.67 -19.59 -15.25
C ARG A 120 8.91 -18.72 -15.21
N ASP A 121 9.86 -18.95 -16.09
CA ASP A 121 11.10 -18.17 -16.18
C ASP A 121 10.81 -16.69 -16.49
N ILE A 122 9.83 -16.41 -17.37
CA ILE A 122 9.35 -15.05 -17.65
C ILE A 122 8.71 -14.43 -16.40
N VAL A 123 7.82 -15.15 -15.73
CA VAL A 123 7.15 -14.66 -14.53
C VAL A 123 8.15 -14.40 -13.41
N ASP A 124 9.13 -15.26 -13.21
CA ASP A 124 10.16 -15.09 -12.19
C ASP A 124 11.07 -13.89 -12.49
N PHE A 125 11.39 -13.67 -13.76
CA PHE A 125 12.17 -12.50 -14.21
C PHE A 125 11.44 -11.18 -13.92
N ILE A 126 10.15 -11.12 -14.25
CA ILE A 126 9.31 -9.93 -14.02
C ILE A 126 9.00 -9.74 -12.54
N TYR A 127 8.91 -10.83 -11.78
CA TYR A 127 8.58 -10.79 -10.36
C TYR A 127 9.50 -9.86 -9.55
N ASP A 128 10.80 -9.88 -9.82
CA ASP A 128 11.76 -9.03 -9.10
C ASP A 128 11.54 -7.54 -9.38
N ASP A 129 11.18 -7.18 -10.60
CA ASP A 129 10.89 -5.80 -10.96
C ASP A 129 9.63 -5.29 -10.26
N TYR A 130 8.54 -6.06 -10.32
CA TYR A 130 7.30 -5.73 -9.61
C TYR A 130 7.48 -5.71 -8.09
N ARG A 131 8.30 -6.60 -7.56
CA ARG A 131 8.63 -6.63 -6.14
C ARG A 131 9.28 -5.33 -5.70
N GLN A 132 10.26 -4.81 -6.43
CA GLN A 132 10.92 -3.56 -6.10
C GLN A 132 9.94 -2.38 -6.11
N VAL A 133 9.12 -2.26 -7.14
CA VAL A 133 8.11 -1.19 -7.26
C VAL A 133 7.12 -1.22 -6.10
N LEU A 134 6.57 -2.38 -5.78
CA LEU A 134 5.56 -2.52 -4.73
C LEU A 134 6.14 -2.37 -3.32
N LEU A 135 7.41 -2.78 -3.11
CA LEU A 135 8.05 -2.71 -1.80
C LEU A 135 8.61 -1.34 -1.46
N ALA A 136 8.94 -0.53 -2.44
CA ALA A 136 9.58 0.77 -2.21
C ALA A 136 8.72 1.69 -1.33
N ALA A 137 7.42 1.81 -1.61
CA ALA A 137 6.51 2.61 -0.83
C ALA A 137 6.38 2.11 0.62
N HIS A 138 6.28 0.80 0.80
CA HIS A 138 6.17 0.21 2.15
C HIS A 138 7.47 0.34 2.95
N LYS A 139 8.64 0.16 2.31
CA LYS A 139 9.93 0.42 2.96
C LYS A 139 10.06 1.87 3.41
N ARG A 140 9.54 2.81 2.63
CA ARG A 140 9.52 4.22 3.04
C ARG A 140 8.66 4.42 4.28
N MET A 141 7.51 3.77 4.35
CA MET A 141 6.65 3.81 5.53
C MET A 141 7.33 3.17 6.75
N ASP A 142 8.04 2.05 6.58
CA ASP A 142 8.81 1.44 7.66
C ASP A 142 9.90 2.38 8.22
N ILE A 143 10.60 3.11 7.35
CA ILE A 143 11.60 4.11 7.76
C ILE A 143 10.94 5.26 8.53
N VAL A 144 9.82 5.78 8.05
CA VAL A 144 9.09 6.88 8.72
C VAL A 144 8.62 6.44 10.10
N VAL A 145 8.00 5.26 10.21
CA VAL A 145 7.54 4.72 11.50
C VAL A 145 8.71 4.43 12.42
N GLY A 146 9.79 3.82 11.93
CA GLY A 146 10.99 3.56 12.71
C GLY A 146 11.69 4.83 13.23
N SER A 147 11.56 5.95 12.51
CA SER A 147 12.09 7.25 12.96
C SER A 147 11.23 7.94 14.02
N LEU A 148 9.97 7.51 14.18
CA LEU A 148 9.04 8.04 15.17
C LEU A 148 9.04 7.23 16.48
N LEU A 149 9.56 6.01 16.44
CA LEU A 149 9.71 5.13 17.59
C LEU A 149 11.04 5.36 18.29
#